data_acb9d9654ffced6030961347ec3a12cf
#
_entry.id   acb9d9654ffced6030961347ec3a12cf
#
_cell.length_a   1.000
_cell.length_b   1.000
_cell.length_c   1.000
_cell.angle_alpha   90.00
_cell.angle_beta   90.00
_cell.angle_gamma   90.00
#
_symmetry.space_group_name_H-M   'P 1'
#
loop_
_entity.id
_entity.type
_entity.pdbx_description
1 polymer ?
#
loop_
_entity_poly.entity_id
_entity_poly.type
_entity_poly.pdbx_seq_one_letter_code
_entity_poly.pdbx_strand_id
1 'polypeptide(L)'
;YPFAFTLTITYALEGKTLTCNASVANPSDTEVLHYQIGGHPAVMLPDYDKDAEVIGYMRPEPNEGLSVVRASEQGCFGGDRYAVPQTEEGLIPISVETFSNEALIFDKWQVNAMTLLRADKQTEICRLSHGAPVLLVWQMTDLLCPYVCVEPWYGMPDRIGYSVDLDIRPYAQHAMPGEVSMHNLWDIEFCL
;
A
#
# COMPACT_ATOMS: atom_id res chain seq x y z
N TYR A 1 -14.90 13.14 12.35
CA TYR A 1 -13.51 13.44 12.64
C TYR A 1 -13.43 14.71 13.48
N PRO A 2 -12.77 14.72 14.65
CA PRO A 2 -12.91 15.81 15.62
C PRO A 2 -12.01 17.03 15.37
N PHE A 3 -11.02 16.92 14.47
CA PHE A 3 -10.03 17.97 14.22
C PHE A 3 -10.36 18.74 12.95
N ALA A 4 -10.10 20.07 12.97
CA ALA A 4 -10.02 20.87 11.75
C ALA A 4 -8.70 20.59 11.04
N PHE A 5 -8.71 20.46 9.72
CA PHE A 5 -7.51 20.27 8.90
C PHE A 5 -7.73 20.76 7.47
N THR A 6 -6.65 20.99 6.76
CA THR A 6 -6.67 21.17 5.31
C THR A 6 -5.85 20.06 4.68
N LEU A 7 -6.47 19.26 3.83
CA LEU A 7 -5.79 18.23 3.02
C LEU A 7 -5.64 18.77 1.59
N THR A 8 -4.42 18.75 1.08
CA THR A 8 -4.12 19.03 -0.32
C THR A 8 -3.48 17.82 -0.96
N ILE A 9 -4.07 17.33 -2.04
CA ILE A 9 -3.50 16.24 -2.86
C ILE A 9 -2.96 16.87 -4.13
N THR A 10 -1.70 16.58 -4.43
CA THR A 10 -1.01 17.08 -5.61
C THR A 10 -0.59 15.91 -6.49
N TYR A 11 -1.02 15.93 -7.75
CA TYR A 11 -0.54 15.02 -8.79
C TYR A 11 0.40 15.77 -9.72
N ALA A 12 1.55 15.16 -10.02
CA ALA A 12 2.51 15.68 -10.98
C ALA A 12 2.88 14.57 -11.97
N LEU A 13 2.93 14.89 -13.26
CA LEU A 13 3.38 13.99 -14.31
C LEU A 13 4.66 14.55 -14.93
N GLU A 14 5.76 13.82 -14.80
CA GLU A 14 7.03 14.18 -15.38
C GLU A 14 7.61 12.97 -16.16
N GLY A 15 7.70 13.12 -17.48
CA GLY A 15 8.08 12.03 -18.35
C GLY A 15 7.11 10.84 -18.23
N LYS A 16 7.61 9.73 -17.68
CA LYS A 16 6.84 8.49 -17.45
C LYS A 16 6.42 8.30 -15.99
N THR A 17 6.72 9.26 -15.13
CA THR A 17 6.46 9.16 -13.69
C THR A 17 5.27 10.02 -13.29
N LEU A 18 4.28 9.39 -12.68
CA LEU A 18 3.16 10.04 -12.02
C LEU A 18 3.38 10.01 -10.52
N THR A 19 3.54 11.20 -9.91
CA THR A 19 3.73 11.40 -8.47
C THR A 19 2.42 11.82 -7.81
N CYS A 20 2.13 11.28 -6.64
CA CYS A 20 1.06 11.71 -5.77
C CYS A 20 1.60 12.09 -4.40
N ASN A 21 1.48 13.36 -4.05
CA ASN A 21 1.83 13.89 -2.73
C ASN A 21 0.60 14.40 -2.00
N ALA A 22 0.60 14.25 -0.67
CA ALA A 22 -0.38 14.86 0.21
C ALA A 22 0.30 15.85 1.15
N SER A 23 -0.34 16.98 1.40
CA SER A 23 -0.02 17.83 2.53
C SER A 23 -1.21 17.95 3.48
N VAL A 24 -0.95 17.84 4.78
CA VAL A 24 -1.94 17.95 5.85
C VAL A 24 -1.56 19.14 6.72
N ALA A 25 -2.37 20.19 6.67
CA ALA A 25 -2.16 21.38 7.50
C ALA A 25 -3.07 21.33 8.73
N ASN A 26 -2.48 21.57 9.90
CA ASN A 26 -3.19 21.78 11.16
C ASN A 26 -3.42 23.28 11.38
N PRO A 27 -4.65 23.81 11.23
CA PRO A 27 -4.94 25.23 11.43
C PRO A 27 -5.12 25.62 12.90
N SER A 28 -5.09 24.66 13.84
CA SER A 28 -5.21 24.94 15.26
C SER A 28 -3.99 25.69 15.79
N ASP A 29 -4.19 26.60 16.72
CA ASP A 29 -3.09 27.27 17.44
C ASP A 29 -2.67 26.50 18.71
N THR A 30 -3.44 25.51 19.14
CA THR A 30 -3.27 24.88 20.46
C THR A 30 -3.34 23.34 20.45
N GLU A 31 -4.01 22.75 19.49
CA GLU A 31 -4.27 21.29 19.49
C GLU A 31 -3.40 20.56 18.48
N VAL A 32 -2.87 19.42 18.87
CA VAL A 32 -2.17 18.50 17.95
C VAL A 32 -3.20 17.78 17.11
N LEU A 33 -3.01 17.78 15.79
CA LEU A 33 -3.81 16.99 14.85
C LEU A 33 -3.25 15.58 14.76
N HIS A 34 -4.07 14.59 15.08
CA HIS A 34 -3.75 13.17 14.93
C HIS A 34 -4.50 12.59 13.72
N TYR A 35 -3.80 11.88 12.82
CA TYR A 35 -4.42 11.36 11.61
C TYR A 35 -3.69 10.12 11.07
N GLN A 36 -4.32 9.46 10.14
CA GLN A 36 -3.72 8.48 9.26
C GLN A 36 -4.05 8.86 7.82
N ILE A 37 -3.13 8.58 6.90
CA ILE A 37 -3.31 8.89 5.48
C ILE A 37 -2.66 7.80 4.64
N GLY A 38 -3.23 7.50 3.48
CA GLY A 38 -2.68 6.55 2.53
C GLY A 38 -3.19 6.79 1.12
N GLY A 39 -2.51 6.19 0.15
CA GLY A 39 -2.96 6.12 -1.22
C GLY A 39 -3.57 4.76 -1.53
N HIS A 40 -4.42 4.68 -2.54
CA HIS A 40 -5.04 3.44 -3.00
C HIS A 40 -5.00 3.35 -4.54
N PRO A 41 -3.81 3.47 -5.16
CA PRO A 41 -3.72 3.32 -6.61
C PRO A 41 -3.99 1.87 -7.02
N ALA A 42 -4.81 1.72 -8.07
CA ALA A 42 -5.08 0.47 -8.73
C ALA A 42 -4.41 0.48 -10.11
N VAL A 43 -3.60 -0.52 -10.39
CA VAL A 43 -2.87 -0.64 -11.66
C VAL A 43 -3.48 -1.75 -12.49
N MET A 44 -3.87 -1.40 -13.73
CA MET A 44 -4.39 -2.37 -14.70
C MET A 44 -3.30 -3.33 -15.15
N LEU A 45 -3.67 -4.60 -15.31
CA LEU A 45 -2.83 -5.65 -15.88
C LEU A 45 -3.19 -5.80 -17.36
N PRO A 46 -2.32 -5.36 -18.29
CA PRO A 46 -2.69 -5.22 -19.70
C PRO A 46 -3.07 -6.54 -20.40
N ASP A 47 -2.47 -7.65 -19.99
CA ASP A 47 -2.68 -8.97 -20.57
C ASP A 47 -3.55 -9.85 -19.66
N TYR A 48 -4.49 -9.24 -18.94
CA TYR A 48 -5.40 -9.97 -18.07
C TYR A 48 -6.16 -11.07 -18.80
N ASP A 49 -6.03 -12.29 -18.31
CA ASP A 49 -6.82 -13.45 -18.71
C ASP A 49 -7.57 -13.98 -17.48
N LYS A 50 -8.89 -13.94 -17.51
CA LYS A 50 -9.75 -14.38 -16.40
C LYS A 50 -9.64 -15.87 -16.09
N ASP A 51 -9.17 -16.68 -17.04
CA ASP A 51 -9.05 -18.12 -16.93
C ASP A 51 -7.62 -18.55 -16.54
N ALA A 52 -6.68 -17.59 -16.40
CA ALA A 52 -5.33 -17.85 -15.97
C ALA A 52 -5.26 -18.02 -14.43
N GLU A 53 -4.48 -19.00 -13.97
CA GLU A 53 -4.20 -19.21 -12.55
C GLU A 53 -3.36 -18.07 -11.95
N VAL A 54 -2.43 -17.52 -12.73
CA VAL A 54 -1.57 -16.39 -12.37
C VAL A 54 -1.66 -15.33 -13.46
N ILE A 55 -2.14 -14.13 -13.12
CA ILE A 55 -2.39 -13.04 -14.09
C ILE A 55 -1.23 -12.03 -14.18
N GLY A 56 -0.19 -12.20 -13.40
CA GLY A 56 0.98 -11.34 -13.35
C GLY A 56 1.84 -11.62 -12.13
N TYR A 57 2.88 -10.83 -11.97
CA TYR A 57 3.79 -10.97 -10.84
C TYR A 57 4.12 -9.62 -10.23
N MET A 58 4.53 -9.65 -8.96
CA MET A 58 5.02 -8.51 -8.21
C MET A 58 6.45 -8.78 -7.76
N ARG A 59 7.35 -7.81 -7.95
CA ARG A 59 8.72 -7.84 -7.44
C ARG A 59 8.87 -6.75 -6.39
N PRO A 60 8.86 -7.10 -5.09
CA PRO A 60 9.12 -6.15 -4.02
C PRO A 60 10.60 -5.78 -3.95
N GLU A 61 10.90 -4.60 -3.40
CA GLU A 61 12.25 -4.12 -3.16
C GLU A 61 12.40 -3.69 -1.67
N PRO A 62 13.21 -4.41 -0.87
CA PRO A 62 13.90 -5.68 -1.15
C PRO A 62 12.92 -6.85 -1.37
N ASN A 63 13.40 -7.97 -1.90
CA ASN A 63 12.59 -9.15 -2.21
C ASN A 63 12.89 -10.37 -1.32
N GLU A 64 13.68 -10.21 -0.27
CA GLU A 64 14.07 -11.29 0.65
C GLU A 64 13.62 -10.97 2.09
N GLY A 65 13.37 -12.04 2.85
CA GLY A 65 13.05 -11.93 4.28
C GLY A 65 11.69 -11.30 4.59
N LEU A 66 10.79 -11.25 3.63
CA LEU A 66 9.50 -10.59 3.75
C LEU A 66 8.50 -11.42 4.55
N SER A 67 7.75 -10.74 5.39
CA SER A 67 6.61 -11.32 6.10
C SER A 67 5.47 -10.30 6.15
N VAL A 68 4.24 -10.80 6.02
CA VAL A 68 3.04 -9.96 6.06
C VAL A 68 2.27 -10.17 7.35
N VAL A 69 1.63 -9.11 7.81
CA VAL A 69 0.64 -9.18 8.88
C VAL A 69 -0.64 -9.77 8.27
N ARG A 70 -1.25 -10.71 8.97
CA ARG A 70 -2.51 -11.32 8.51
C ARG A 70 -3.63 -10.30 8.52
N ALA A 71 -4.25 -10.07 7.38
CA ALA A 71 -5.51 -9.36 7.28
C ALA A 71 -6.67 -10.21 7.84
N SER A 72 -7.79 -9.60 8.14
CA SER A 72 -8.99 -10.25 8.63
C SER A 72 -10.23 -9.79 7.88
N GLU A 73 -11.26 -10.62 7.87
CA GLU A 73 -12.55 -10.39 7.19
C GLU A 73 -13.27 -9.09 7.58
N GLN A 74 -12.84 -8.42 8.65
CA GLN A 74 -13.47 -7.17 9.12
C GLN A 74 -12.67 -5.92 8.78
N GLY A 75 -11.71 -6.00 7.84
CA GLY A 75 -10.81 -4.88 7.52
C GLY A 75 -9.84 -4.53 8.66
N CYS A 76 -9.71 -5.41 9.65
CA CYS A 76 -8.74 -5.32 10.73
C CYS A 76 -7.51 -6.18 10.41
N PHE A 77 -6.48 -6.12 11.24
CA PHE A 77 -5.37 -7.07 11.14
C PHE A 77 -5.34 -8.05 12.32
N GLY A 78 -4.81 -9.26 12.07
CA GLY A 78 -4.51 -10.24 13.12
C GLY A 78 -3.23 -9.91 13.87
N GLY A 79 -2.88 -10.74 14.85
CA GLY A 79 -1.62 -10.60 15.59
C GLY A 79 -0.47 -11.41 15.00
N ASP A 80 -0.75 -12.33 14.12
CA ASP A 80 0.19 -13.25 13.51
C ASP A 80 0.73 -12.74 12.18
N ARG A 81 1.85 -13.32 11.79
CA ARG A 81 2.53 -13.03 10.52
C ARG A 81 2.79 -14.34 9.77
N TYR A 82 2.89 -14.25 8.47
CA TYR A 82 3.27 -15.38 7.64
C TYR A 82 4.22 -14.94 6.53
N ALA A 83 4.97 -15.91 5.98
CA ALA A 83 5.83 -15.68 4.84
C ALA A 83 4.99 -15.47 3.58
N VAL A 84 5.40 -14.53 2.75
CA VAL A 84 4.74 -14.26 1.47
C VAL A 84 5.07 -15.41 0.50
N PRO A 85 4.08 -15.96 -0.23
CA PRO A 85 4.36 -16.88 -1.32
C PRO A 85 5.24 -16.22 -2.38
N GLN A 86 6.41 -16.80 -2.66
CA GLN A 86 7.34 -16.30 -3.66
C GLN A 86 7.84 -17.44 -4.54
N THR A 87 8.14 -17.11 -5.80
CA THR A 87 8.87 -18.01 -6.70
C THR A 87 10.34 -18.09 -6.28
N GLU A 88 11.11 -18.98 -6.92
CA GLU A 88 12.57 -19.09 -6.68
C GLU A 88 13.32 -17.79 -7.03
N GLU A 89 12.77 -16.99 -7.95
CA GLU A 89 13.31 -15.69 -8.33
C GLU A 89 12.88 -14.54 -7.36
N GLY A 90 12.13 -14.85 -6.31
CA GLY A 90 11.64 -13.87 -5.33
C GLY A 90 10.44 -13.04 -5.82
N LEU A 91 9.72 -13.51 -6.85
CA LEU A 91 8.51 -12.86 -7.34
C LEU A 91 7.28 -13.36 -6.59
N ILE A 92 6.34 -12.46 -6.30
CA ILE A 92 5.05 -12.79 -5.71
C ILE A 92 4.03 -12.96 -6.86
N PRO A 93 3.43 -14.14 -7.05
CA PRO A 93 2.40 -14.33 -8.09
C PRO A 93 1.13 -13.57 -7.74
N ILE A 94 0.47 -12.98 -8.74
CA ILE A 94 -0.87 -12.43 -8.60
C ILE A 94 -1.85 -13.55 -8.91
N SER A 95 -2.31 -14.22 -7.84
CA SER A 95 -3.18 -15.41 -7.90
C SER A 95 -4.19 -15.40 -6.76
N VAL A 96 -5.26 -16.19 -6.87
CA VAL A 96 -6.25 -16.37 -5.80
C VAL A 96 -5.59 -16.90 -4.53
N GLU A 97 -4.63 -17.82 -4.66
CA GLU A 97 -3.91 -18.39 -3.51
C GLU A 97 -3.15 -17.32 -2.73
N THR A 98 -2.44 -16.41 -3.43
CA THR A 98 -1.68 -15.32 -2.82
C THR A 98 -2.55 -14.41 -1.97
N PHE A 99 -3.77 -14.13 -2.44
CA PHE A 99 -4.71 -13.24 -1.75
C PHE A 99 -5.79 -13.98 -0.93
N SER A 100 -5.62 -15.27 -0.65
CA SER A 100 -6.57 -16.07 0.14
C SER A 100 -6.79 -15.55 1.57
N ASN A 101 -5.90 -14.71 2.08
CA ASN A 101 -6.02 -13.98 3.35
C ASN A 101 -6.35 -12.49 3.13
N GLU A 102 -7.11 -12.14 2.08
CA GLU A 102 -7.54 -10.80 1.64
C GLU A 102 -6.40 -9.93 1.09
N ALA A 103 -5.48 -9.47 1.91
CA ALA A 103 -4.43 -8.53 1.52
C ALA A 103 -3.05 -8.96 2.03
N LEU A 104 -2.01 -8.53 1.34
CA LEU A 104 -0.64 -8.61 1.81
C LEU A 104 -0.29 -7.28 2.51
N ILE A 105 -0.08 -7.30 3.82
CA ILE A 105 0.25 -6.12 4.61
C ILE A 105 1.72 -6.18 5.03
N PHE A 106 2.57 -5.42 4.33
CA PHE A 106 3.98 -5.22 4.65
C PHE A 106 4.11 -3.98 5.53
N ASP A 107 4.49 -4.13 6.79
CA ASP A 107 4.74 -3.03 7.72
C ASP A 107 6.25 -2.84 7.96
N LYS A 108 6.61 -1.82 8.78
CA LYS A 108 7.99 -1.57 9.22
C LYS A 108 8.95 -1.24 8.06
N TRP A 109 8.47 -0.57 7.03
CA TRP A 109 9.28 -0.20 5.84
C TRP A 109 9.97 -1.41 5.20
N GLN A 110 9.36 -2.61 5.24
CA GLN A 110 9.94 -3.82 4.64
C GLN A 110 10.07 -3.72 3.12
N VAL A 111 9.17 -3.00 2.48
CA VAL A 111 9.12 -2.81 1.03
C VAL A 111 9.14 -1.32 0.75
N ASN A 112 10.07 -0.86 -0.08
CA ASN A 112 10.21 0.54 -0.48
C ASN A 112 9.66 0.81 -1.89
N ALA A 113 9.60 -0.24 -2.69
CA ALA A 113 9.00 -0.20 -4.02
C ALA A 113 8.45 -1.56 -4.42
N MET A 114 7.51 -1.54 -5.36
CA MET A 114 6.89 -2.72 -5.95
C MET A 114 6.88 -2.56 -7.47
N THR A 115 7.55 -3.47 -8.18
CA THR A 115 7.45 -3.55 -9.64
C THR A 115 6.38 -4.56 -10.02
N LEU A 116 5.44 -4.17 -10.87
CA LEU A 116 4.45 -5.06 -11.46
C LEU A 116 4.96 -5.59 -12.80
N LEU A 117 4.85 -6.90 -12.97
CA LEU A 117 5.28 -7.60 -14.18
C LEU A 117 4.10 -8.36 -14.81
N ARG A 118 4.17 -8.54 -16.12
CA ARG A 118 3.25 -9.42 -16.85
C ARG A 118 3.43 -10.89 -16.43
N ALA A 119 2.55 -11.75 -16.92
CA ALA A 119 2.61 -13.19 -16.65
C ALA A 119 3.88 -13.87 -17.19
N ASP A 120 4.63 -13.23 -18.09
CA ASP A 120 5.91 -13.71 -18.60
C ASP A 120 7.08 -13.56 -17.60
N LYS A 121 6.86 -12.94 -16.43
CA LYS A 121 7.84 -12.66 -15.36
C LYS A 121 8.98 -11.69 -15.76
N GLN A 122 8.95 -11.11 -16.94
CA GLN A 122 10.03 -10.31 -17.51
C GLN A 122 9.59 -8.90 -17.89
N THR A 123 8.43 -8.77 -18.51
CA THR A 123 7.93 -7.48 -18.99
C THR A 123 7.36 -6.66 -17.84
N GLU A 124 8.04 -5.56 -17.51
CA GLU A 124 7.60 -4.64 -16.47
C GLU A 124 6.43 -3.78 -16.98
N ILE A 125 5.41 -3.62 -16.14
CA ILE A 125 4.25 -2.75 -16.37
C ILE A 125 4.52 -1.38 -15.80
N CYS A 126 4.87 -1.33 -14.53
CA CYS A 126 5.27 -0.13 -13.80
C CYS A 126 6.05 -0.48 -12.54
N ARG A 127 6.76 0.51 -12.01
CA ARG A 127 7.38 0.47 -10.69
C ARG A 127 6.76 1.54 -9.80
N LEU A 128 6.16 1.13 -8.68
CA LEU A 128 5.65 2.03 -7.66
C LEU A 128 6.64 2.11 -6.50
N SER A 129 7.06 3.31 -6.14
CA SER A 129 7.87 3.59 -4.96
C SER A 129 7.13 4.53 -4.01
N HIS A 130 7.48 4.50 -2.70
CA HIS A 130 6.81 5.29 -1.67
C HIS A 130 7.67 5.51 -0.43
N GLY A 131 7.27 6.47 0.43
CA GLY A 131 7.90 6.72 1.73
C GLY A 131 7.16 6.14 2.93
N ALA A 132 6.02 5.49 2.72
CA ALA A 132 5.13 5.04 3.79
C ALA A 132 5.70 3.85 4.59
N PRO A 133 5.41 3.74 5.90
CA PRO A 133 5.83 2.63 6.74
C PRO A 133 5.12 1.31 6.45
N VAL A 134 3.98 1.37 5.76
CA VAL A 134 3.14 0.22 5.42
C VAL A 134 2.84 0.24 3.93
N LEU A 135 3.01 -0.91 3.29
CA LEU A 135 2.50 -1.18 1.95
C LEU A 135 1.47 -2.28 2.05
N LEU A 136 0.24 -1.99 1.64
CA LEU A 136 -0.80 -2.98 1.48
C LEU A 136 -0.96 -3.29 0.00
N VAL A 137 -1.05 -4.56 -0.33
CA VAL A 137 -1.37 -5.01 -1.69
C VAL A 137 -2.64 -5.84 -1.65
N TRP A 138 -3.59 -5.48 -2.50
CA TRP A 138 -4.91 -6.09 -2.50
C TRP A 138 -5.36 -6.52 -3.90
N GLN A 139 -6.04 -7.65 -3.92
CA GLN A 139 -6.77 -8.20 -5.04
C GLN A 139 -8.01 -8.92 -4.49
N MET A 140 -9.02 -9.17 -5.31
CA MET A 140 -10.18 -9.95 -4.86
C MET A 140 -9.76 -11.36 -4.45
N THR A 141 -10.39 -11.89 -3.39
CA THR A 141 -10.00 -13.18 -2.79
C THR A 141 -10.52 -14.41 -3.51
N ASP A 142 -11.64 -14.28 -4.19
CA ASP A 142 -12.41 -15.38 -4.78
C ASP A 142 -12.34 -15.41 -6.31
N LEU A 143 -11.96 -14.29 -6.91
CA LEU A 143 -11.73 -14.21 -8.35
C LEU A 143 -10.75 -13.08 -8.67
N LEU A 144 -9.94 -13.28 -9.69
CA LEU A 144 -8.97 -12.27 -10.12
C LEU A 144 -9.67 -11.13 -10.89
N CYS A 145 -9.30 -9.89 -10.56
CA CYS A 145 -9.69 -8.70 -11.31
C CYS A 145 -8.57 -8.26 -12.27
N PRO A 146 -8.87 -7.47 -13.32
CA PRO A 146 -7.86 -7.00 -14.27
C PRO A 146 -6.91 -5.93 -13.72
N TYR A 147 -6.85 -5.76 -12.40
CA TYR A 147 -6.00 -4.78 -11.72
C TYR A 147 -5.51 -5.33 -10.39
N VAL A 148 -4.47 -4.74 -9.85
CA VAL A 148 -4.01 -4.94 -8.47
C VAL A 148 -3.85 -3.58 -7.79
N CYS A 149 -4.26 -3.50 -6.53
CA CYS A 149 -4.07 -2.31 -5.71
C CYS A 149 -2.74 -2.40 -4.96
N VAL A 150 -1.95 -1.32 -5.01
CA VAL A 150 -0.65 -1.21 -4.33
C VAL A 150 -0.69 0.05 -3.49
N GLU A 151 -0.90 -0.10 -2.19
CA GLU A 151 -1.43 0.94 -1.32
C GLU A 151 -0.44 1.35 -0.22
N PRO A 152 0.31 2.44 -0.41
CA PRO A 152 1.16 2.97 0.64
C PRO A 152 0.35 3.67 1.73
N TRP A 153 0.58 3.30 3.00
CA TRP A 153 -0.17 3.82 4.14
C TRP A 153 0.73 4.38 5.24
N TYR A 154 0.45 5.60 5.69
CA TYR A 154 0.93 6.22 6.91
C TYR A 154 -0.12 5.97 8.01
N GLY A 155 -0.21 4.73 8.43
CA GLY A 155 -1.19 4.21 9.38
C GLY A 155 -1.35 2.71 9.25
N MET A 156 -2.14 2.12 10.13
CA MET A 156 -2.62 0.74 10.05
C MET A 156 -4.09 0.67 10.46
N PRO A 157 -4.86 -0.31 9.95
CA PRO A 157 -6.20 -0.59 10.45
C PRO A 157 -6.16 -1.03 11.92
N ASP A 158 -7.30 -1.14 12.55
CA ASP A 158 -7.41 -1.67 13.91
C ASP A 158 -7.10 -3.17 13.96
N ARG A 159 -6.59 -3.61 15.10
CA ARG A 159 -6.44 -5.02 15.40
C ARG A 159 -7.76 -5.59 15.91
N ILE A 160 -8.07 -6.85 15.57
CA ILE A 160 -9.25 -7.54 16.09
C ILE A 160 -9.28 -7.50 17.62
N GLY A 161 -10.41 -7.08 18.18
CA GLY A 161 -10.62 -7.00 19.62
C GLY A 161 -9.81 -5.91 20.32
N TYR A 162 -9.24 -4.97 19.57
CA TYR A 162 -8.40 -3.91 20.07
C TYR A 162 -8.91 -2.56 19.54
N SER A 163 -9.20 -1.64 20.45
CA SER A 163 -9.55 -0.27 20.11
C SER A 163 -8.68 0.66 20.93
N VAL A 164 -7.97 1.55 20.26
CA VAL A 164 -7.12 2.56 20.87
C VAL A 164 -7.38 3.93 20.27
N ASP A 165 -7.04 4.96 21.01
CA ASP A 165 -7.13 6.32 20.52
C ASP A 165 -6.19 6.53 19.34
N LEU A 166 -6.56 7.44 18.44
CA LEU A 166 -5.87 7.66 17.17
C LEU A 166 -4.40 8.08 17.37
N ASP A 167 -4.10 8.79 18.44
CA ASP A 167 -2.76 9.30 18.77
C ASP A 167 -1.73 8.21 19.07
N ILE A 168 -2.18 7.03 19.50
CA ILE A 168 -1.30 5.89 19.84
C ILE A 168 -1.42 4.70 18.87
N ARG A 169 -2.18 4.86 17.76
CA ARG A 169 -2.26 3.82 16.73
C ARG A 169 -0.91 3.63 16.04
N PRO A 170 -0.56 2.41 15.63
CA PRO A 170 0.65 2.17 14.87
C PRO A 170 0.72 3.07 13.62
N TYR A 171 1.86 3.76 13.47
CA TYR A 171 2.14 4.67 12.36
C TYR A 171 1.16 5.84 12.21
N ALA A 172 0.38 6.19 13.25
CA ALA A 172 -0.39 7.42 13.25
C ALA A 172 0.52 8.64 13.07
N GLN A 173 0.05 9.60 12.32
CA GLN A 173 0.75 10.85 12.00
C GLN A 173 0.26 11.96 12.94
N HIS A 174 1.14 12.91 13.20
CA HIS A 174 0.87 14.04 14.07
C HIS A 174 1.33 15.32 13.39
N ALA A 175 0.49 16.33 13.38
CA ALA A 175 0.87 17.70 13.00
C ALA A 175 0.68 18.63 14.20
N MET A 176 1.75 19.30 14.59
CA MET A 176 1.73 20.30 15.68
C MET A 176 0.85 21.50 15.30
N PRO A 177 0.42 22.34 16.27
CA PRO A 177 -0.30 23.55 15.97
C PRO A 177 0.42 24.41 14.91
N GLY A 178 -0.30 24.79 13.86
CA GLY A 178 0.22 25.54 12.72
C GLY A 178 1.13 24.79 11.76
N GLU A 179 1.39 23.50 11.97
CA GLU A 179 2.27 22.70 11.13
C GLU A 179 1.59 22.26 9.83
N VAL A 180 2.40 22.11 8.78
CA VAL A 180 2.04 21.43 7.53
C VAL A 180 2.95 20.22 7.35
N SER A 181 2.37 19.03 7.44
CA SER A 181 3.08 17.77 7.21
C SER A 181 2.96 17.34 5.74
N MET A 182 4.07 16.84 5.18
CA MET A 182 4.14 16.41 3.78
C MET A 182 4.32 14.89 3.70
N HIS A 183 3.59 14.23 2.79
CA HIS A 183 3.67 12.81 2.55
C HIS A 183 3.83 12.54 1.05
N ASN A 184 4.89 11.82 0.66
CA ASN A 184 4.92 11.17 -0.65
C ASN A 184 4.07 9.91 -0.53
N LEU A 185 2.90 9.92 -1.15
CA LEU A 185 2.02 8.76 -1.14
C LEU A 185 2.57 7.71 -2.09
N TRP A 186 2.92 8.10 -3.32
CA TRP A 186 3.55 7.19 -4.28
C TRP A 186 4.11 7.93 -5.49
N ASP A 187 5.10 7.30 -6.12
CA ASP A 187 5.60 7.59 -7.45
C ASP A 187 5.43 6.35 -8.31
N ILE A 188 4.68 6.44 -9.40
CA ILE A 188 4.50 5.35 -10.37
C ILE A 188 5.25 5.69 -11.64
N GLU A 189 6.30 4.95 -11.94
CA GLU A 189 7.02 4.99 -13.20
C GLU A 189 6.48 3.93 -14.15
N PHE A 190 5.93 4.35 -15.30
CA PHE A 190 5.36 3.45 -16.29
C PHE A 190 6.46 2.94 -17.25
N CYS A 191 6.50 1.61 -17.43
CA CYS A 191 7.39 0.92 -18.37
C CYS A 191 6.68 0.79 -19.73
N LEU A 192 6.69 1.88 -20.53
CA LEU A 192 6.02 1.96 -21.84
C LEU A 192 6.99 1.62 -22.97
#